data_873ec33ba17a53fc2f18b378fe36e9d2
#
_entry.id   873ec33ba17a53fc2f18b378fe36e9d2
#
_cell.length_a   1.000
_cell.length_b   1.000
_cell.length_c   1.000
_cell.angle_alpha   90.00
_cell.angle_beta   90.00
_cell.angle_gamma   90.00
#
_symmetry.space_group_name_H-M   'P 1'
#
loop_
_entity.id
_entity.type
_entity.pdbx_description
1 polymer ?
#
loop_
_entity_poly.entity_id
_entity_poly.type
_entity_poly.pdbx_seq_one_letter_code
_entity_poly.pdbx_strand_id
1 'polypeptide(L)'
;QSTIAKRKIMRTQTQPLGYYDRELTKQQRDLKEVFDFMKPRADHTDINQWPDSTSFREVMIRFFDASSTVAERTLALLYRAITRLQIDSAELPAGDPRTSTVRLNYYPLSDPLSTAEQTTTPSLGAQALGQHTDPGVLTLLLQDDTGGLQTYSLKNGWVDIQPSPGSIVVNLGDAMQVWTNDTYKAALHRVRPVHKKARFSTPYFFNPGNDAVLKPLTQLSDGPAVYQSFKWRDYIKARV
;
A
#
# COMPACT_ATOMS: atom_id res chain seq x y z
N GLN A 1 -14.44 12.64 11.52
CA GLN A 1 -13.88 13.46 12.62
C GLN A 1 -13.74 14.92 12.22
N SER A 2 -13.75 15.85 13.21
CA SER A 2 -13.46 17.26 12.96
C SER A 2 -12.01 17.47 12.53
N THR A 3 -11.71 18.56 11.83
CA THR A 3 -10.35 18.94 11.45
C THR A 3 -9.41 19.00 12.66
N ILE A 4 -9.87 19.53 13.79
CA ILE A 4 -9.09 19.60 15.05
C ILE A 4 -8.71 18.19 15.53
N ALA A 5 -9.65 17.24 15.52
CA ALA A 5 -9.38 15.87 15.93
C ALA A 5 -8.38 15.16 14.98
N LYS A 6 -8.49 15.39 13.66
CA LYS A 6 -7.54 14.86 12.67
C LYS A 6 -6.13 15.41 12.88
N ARG A 7 -5.98 16.71 13.18
CA ARG A 7 -4.68 17.36 13.42
C ARG A 7 -3.96 16.81 14.67
N LYS A 8 -4.69 16.35 15.70
CA LYS A 8 -4.09 15.73 16.90
C LYS A 8 -3.36 14.43 16.65
N ILE A 9 -3.75 13.69 15.60
CA ILE A 9 -3.18 12.40 15.22
C ILE A 9 -2.43 12.48 13.90
N MET A 10 -2.01 13.68 13.51
CA MET A 10 -1.29 13.92 12.26
C MET A 10 0.13 13.36 12.34
N ARG A 11 0.53 12.60 11.31
CA ARG A 11 1.89 12.08 11.22
C ARG A 11 2.94 13.20 11.16
N THR A 12 4.11 12.91 11.71
CA THR A 12 5.28 13.81 11.73
C THR A 12 6.52 13.05 11.29
N GLN A 13 7.67 13.71 11.21
CA GLN A 13 8.95 13.04 10.92
C GLN A 13 9.32 11.98 11.97
N THR A 14 8.95 12.21 13.23
CA THR A 14 9.25 11.29 14.35
C THR A 14 8.13 10.25 14.58
N GLN A 15 6.92 10.51 14.08
CA GLN A 15 5.76 9.64 14.17
C GLN A 15 5.16 9.45 12.77
N PRO A 16 5.64 8.47 12.01
CA PRO A 16 5.31 8.32 10.58
C PRO A 16 3.91 7.74 10.30
N LEU A 17 3.18 7.31 11.34
CA LEU A 17 1.83 6.76 11.24
C LEU A 17 0.78 7.80 11.68
N GLY A 18 -0.47 7.55 11.35
CA GLY A 18 -1.58 8.42 11.68
C GLY A 18 -2.19 9.12 10.47
N TYR A 19 -2.86 10.24 10.70
CA TYR A 19 -3.54 11.02 9.67
C TYR A 19 -2.57 11.87 8.85
N TYR A 20 -2.83 11.99 7.53
CA TYR A 20 -2.13 12.94 6.66
C TYR A 20 -3.00 13.32 5.45
N ASP A 21 -2.87 14.58 4.99
CA ASP A 21 -3.66 15.16 3.90
C ASP A 21 -2.81 15.92 2.85
N ARG A 22 -1.50 15.71 2.85
CA ARG A 22 -0.53 16.43 2.00
C ARG A 22 0.46 15.49 1.34
N GLU A 23 0.01 14.27 1.02
CA GLU A 23 0.88 13.33 0.31
C GLU A 23 1.22 13.85 -1.08
N LEU A 24 2.45 13.58 -1.50
CA LEU A 24 2.98 13.99 -2.78
C LEU A 24 3.27 12.76 -3.64
N THR A 25 2.77 12.78 -4.87
CA THR A 25 3.24 11.90 -5.93
C THR A 25 3.93 12.75 -6.99
N LYS A 26 5.22 12.50 -7.23
CA LYS A 26 6.04 13.28 -8.19
C LYS A 26 5.95 14.79 -7.93
N GLN A 27 6.08 15.19 -6.67
CA GLN A 27 6.07 16.59 -6.21
C GLN A 27 4.73 17.34 -6.36
N GLN A 28 3.68 16.69 -6.79
CA GLN A 28 2.32 17.23 -6.81
C GLN A 28 1.50 16.59 -5.69
N ARG A 29 0.64 17.38 -5.06
CA ARG A 29 -0.22 16.90 -3.97
C ARG A 29 -1.36 16.04 -4.52
N ASP A 30 -1.56 14.88 -3.90
CA ASP A 30 -2.69 14.02 -4.18
C ASP A 30 -3.98 14.58 -3.55
N LEU A 31 -5.11 14.47 -4.25
CA LEU A 31 -6.41 14.85 -3.72
C LEU A 31 -6.98 13.74 -2.83
N LYS A 32 -6.39 13.59 -1.63
CA LYS A 32 -6.79 12.56 -0.66
C LYS A 32 -6.42 12.92 0.77
N GLU A 33 -7.08 12.25 1.69
CA GLU A 33 -6.70 12.15 3.09
C GLU A 33 -6.37 10.69 3.39
N VAL A 34 -5.39 10.44 4.24
CA VAL A 34 -4.99 9.09 4.62
C VAL A 34 -4.91 8.93 6.13
N PHE A 35 -5.09 7.71 6.60
CA PHE A 35 -4.77 7.30 7.96
C PHE A 35 -4.04 5.97 7.91
N ASP A 36 -2.79 5.97 8.40
CA ASP A 36 -1.91 4.81 8.38
C ASP A 36 -1.78 4.21 9.78
N PHE A 37 -1.83 2.89 9.87
CA PHE A 37 -1.51 2.17 11.09
C PHE A 37 -0.88 0.80 10.81
N MET A 38 -0.15 0.29 11.79
CA MET A 38 0.45 -1.04 11.79
C MET A 38 -0.15 -1.87 12.91
N LYS A 39 0.18 -3.16 12.96
CA LYS A 39 -0.20 -4.01 14.10
C LYS A 39 0.38 -3.41 15.40
N PRO A 40 -0.45 -3.17 16.44
CA PRO A 40 0.06 -2.73 17.73
C PRO A 40 1.07 -3.73 18.29
N ARG A 41 2.14 -3.23 18.88
CA ARG A 41 3.17 -4.07 19.51
C ARG A 41 2.78 -4.45 20.92
N ALA A 42 3.10 -5.68 21.30
CA ALA A 42 2.81 -6.19 22.64
C ALA A 42 3.68 -5.55 23.76
N ASP A 43 4.82 -4.98 23.39
CA ASP A 43 5.79 -4.36 24.29
C ASP A 43 5.48 -2.90 24.66
N HIS A 44 4.24 -2.46 24.43
CA HIS A 44 3.77 -1.09 24.65
C HIS A 44 4.52 0.00 23.84
N THR A 45 5.34 -0.35 22.86
CA THR A 45 5.94 0.59 21.92
C THR A 45 5.01 0.85 20.72
N ASP A 46 3.71 1.03 20.98
CA ASP A 46 2.74 1.32 19.92
C ASP A 46 3.03 2.70 19.34
N ILE A 47 3.47 2.71 18.07
CA ILE A 47 3.78 3.95 17.32
C ILE A 47 2.55 4.49 16.56
N ASN A 48 1.40 3.82 16.69
CA ASN A 48 0.17 4.26 16.05
C ASN A 48 -0.40 5.49 16.77
N GLN A 49 -0.95 6.41 15.99
CA GLN A 49 -1.66 7.58 16.50
C GLN A 49 -3.17 7.38 16.31
N TRP A 50 -3.80 6.66 17.24
CA TRP A 50 -5.22 6.33 17.14
C TRP A 50 -6.12 7.54 17.41
N PRO A 51 -7.25 7.68 16.69
CA PRO A 51 -8.32 8.58 17.09
C PRO A 51 -8.92 8.12 18.43
N ASP A 52 -9.53 9.07 19.15
CA ASP A 52 -10.21 8.79 20.41
C ASP A 52 -11.54 8.01 20.15
N SER A 53 -11.39 6.73 19.82
CA SER A 53 -12.49 5.80 19.54
C SER A 53 -11.99 4.36 19.70
N THR A 54 -12.32 3.75 20.82
CA THR A 54 -11.97 2.35 21.12
C THR A 54 -12.55 1.39 20.08
N SER A 55 -13.83 1.55 19.73
CA SER A 55 -14.49 0.69 18.75
C SER A 55 -13.86 0.77 17.35
N PHE A 56 -13.42 1.96 16.91
CA PHE A 56 -12.69 2.11 15.66
C PHE A 56 -11.36 1.35 15.70
N ARG A 57 -10.57 1.54 16.77
CA ARG A 57 -9.30 0.84 16.96
C ARG A 57 -9.47 -0.68 16.93
N GLU A 58 -10.44 -1.22 17.66
CA GLU A 58 -10.71 -2.66 17.70
C GLU A 58 -11.10 -3.24 16.33
N VAL A 59 -11.96 -2.54 15.58
CA VAL A 59 -12.35 -2.95 14.24
C VAL A 59 -11.14 -2.96 13.30
N MET A 60 -10.29 -1.92 13.37
CA MET A 60 -9.11 -1.81 12.52
C MET A 60 -8.05 -2.87 12.84
N ILE A 61 -7.86 -3.22 14.11
CA ILE A 61 -6.94 -4.31 14.48
C ILE A 61 -7.46 -5.66 13.95
N ARG A 62 -8.76 -5.94 14.06
CA ARG A 62 -9.35 -7.16 13.48
C ARG A 62 -9.24 -7.20 11.96
N PHE A 63 -9.44 -6.05 11.31
CA PHE A 63 -9.23 -5.94 9.85
C PHE A 63 -7.78 -6.22 9.47
N PHE A 64 -6.81 -5.71 10.24
CA PHE A 64 -5.39 -5.99 10.02
C PHE A 64 -5.10 -7.49 10.11
N ASP A 65 -5.55 -8.16 11.17
CA ASP A 65 -5.28 -9.60 11.39
C ASP A 65 -5.93 -10.48 10.31
N ALA A 66 -7.16 -10.15 9.91
CA ALA A 66 -7.85 -10.83 8.80
C ALA A 66 -7.09 -10.63 7.48
N SER A 67 -6.64 -9.40 7.20
CA SER A 67 -5.86 -9.08 6.00
C SER A 67 -4.52 -9.79 5.97
N SER A 68 -3.81 -9.87 7.11
CA SER A 68 -2.57 -10.66 7.22
C SER A 68 -2.80 -12.12 6.84
N THR A 69 -3.83 -12.75 7.40
CA THR A 69 -4.17 -14.14 7.10
C THR A 69 -4.48 -14.35 5.61
N VAL A 70 -5.24 -13.44 5.00
CA VAL A 70 -5.56 -13.51 3.57
C VAL A 70 -4.31 -13.31 2.72
N ALA A 71 -3.43 -12.35 3.08
CA ALA A 71 -2.19 -12.08 2.36
C ALA A 71 -1.23 -13.28 2.38
N GLU A 72 -1.04 -13.91 3.54
CA GLU A 72 -0.22 -15.12 3.69
C GLU A 72 -0.75 -16.28 2.85
N ARG A 73 -2.07 -16.52 2.88
CA ARG A 73 -2.71 -17.56 2.05
C ARG A 73 -2.59 -17.25 0.56
N THR A 74 -2.79 -16.00 0.16
CA THR A 74 -2.64 -15.55 -1.23
C THR A 74 -1.21 -15.75 -1.71
N LEU A 75 -0.22 -15.38 -0.91
CA LEU A 75 1.20 -15.58 -1.22
C LEU A 75 1.53 -17.06 -1.37
N ALA A 76 1.03 -17.92 -0.48
CA ALA A 76 1.22 -19.37 -0.59
C ALA A 76 0.61 -19.96 -1.87
N LEU A 77 -0.56 -19.47 -2.30
CA LEU A 77 -1.19 -19.88 -3.57
C LEU A 77 -0.38 -19.38 -4.78
N LEU A 78 0.10 -18.13 -4.74
CA LEU A 78 0.97 -17.59 -5.78
C LEU A 78 2.24 -18.42 -5.93
N TYR A 79 2.90 -18.77 -4.83
CA TYR A 79 4.08 -19.61 -4.88
C TYR A 79 3.79 -20.99 -5.48
N ARG A 80 2.69 -21.63 -5.14
CA ARG A 80 2.29 -22.90 -5.77
C ARG A 80 2.04 -22.76 -7.27
N ALA A 81 1.52 -21.63 -7.71
CA ALA A 81 1.29 -21.36 -9.13
C ALA A 81 2.59 -21.03 -9.90
N ILE A 82 3.52 -20.31 -9.25
CA ILE A 82 4.78 -19.88 -9.83
C ILE A 82 5.81 -21.01 -9.82
N THR A 83 5.92 -21.72 -8.71
CA THR A 83 6.88 -22.80 -8.55
C THR A 83 6.29 -24.12 -9.03
N ARG A 84 6.36 -24.38 -10.32
CA ARG A 84 6.27 -25.75 -10.84
C ARG A 84 7.50 -26.57 -10.44
N LEU A 85 8.53 -25.94 -9.92
CA LEU A 85 9.78 -26.50 -9.39
C LEU A 85 9.60 -26.81 -7.90
N GLN A 86 10.19 -27.88 -7.42
CA GLN A 86 10.29 -28.20 -5.97
C GLN A 86 11.29 -27.25 -5.30
N ILE A 87 10.89 -25.99 -5.11
CA ILE A 87 11.64 -25.06 -4.26
C ILE A 87 11.15 -25.30 -2.83
N ASP A 88 12.08 -25.47 -1.89
CA ASP A 88 11.73 -25.56 -0.47
C ASP A 88 10.97 -24.27 -0.08
N SER A 89 9.80 -24.43 0.53
CA SER A 89 8.98 -23.33 0.98
C SER A 89 9.70 -22.40 1.98
N ALA A 90 10.70 -22.91 2.69
CA ALA A 90 11.55 -22.14 3.60
C ALA A 90 12.50 -21.18 2.87
N GLU A 91 12.81 -21.44 1.61
CA GLU A 91 13.65 -20.54 0.77
C GLU A 91 12.84 -19.46 0.06
N LEU A 92 11.51 -19.57 0.09
CA LEU A 92 10.65 -18.59 -0.56
C LEU A 92 10.49 -17.33 0.31
N PRO A 93 10.60 -16.15 -0.30
CA PRO A 93 10.43 -14.90 0.43
C PRO A 93 9.06 -14.80 1.10
N ALA A 94 9.01 -14.20 2.28
CA ALA A 94 7.80 -14.03 3.06
C ALA A 94 7.52 -12.54 3.33
N GLY A 95 6.26 -12.21 3.50
CA GLY A 95 5.88 -10.96 4.14
C GLY A 95 5.96 -11.07 5.68
N ASP A 96 5.96 -9.93 6.35
CA ASP A 96 6.00 -9.81 7.80
C ASP A 96 4.91 -8.86 8.30
N PRO A 97 3.92 -9.34 9.08
CA PRO A 97 2.90 -8.47 9.66
C PRO A 97 3.47 -7.31 10.50
N ARG A 98 4.68 -7.46 11.06
CA ARG A 98 5.32 -6.42 11.89
C ARG A 98 5.84 -5.22 11.09
N THR A 99 5.95 -5.35 9.77
CA THR A 99 6.34 -4.28 8.84
C THR A 99 5.23 -3.91 7.89
N SER A 100 4.13 -4.65 7.93
CA SER A 100 2.96 -4.44 7.10
C SER A 100 2.08 -3.30 7.64
N THR A 101 1.38 -2.61 6.75
CA THR A 101 0.62 -1.41 7.08
C THR A 101 -0.77 -1.47 6.46
N VAL A 102 -1.77 -1.05 7.21
CA VAL A 102 -3.10 -0.70 6.67
C VAL A 102 -3.15 0.81 6.47
N ARG A 103 -3.67 1.23 5.33
CA ARG A 103 -4.00 2.61 5.04
C ARG A 103 -5.49 2.76 4.79
N LEU A 104 -6.13 3.72 5.42
CA LEU A 104 -7.44 4.19 5.04
C LEU A 104 -7.29 5.38 4.12
N ASN A 105 -7.80 5.30 2.90
CA ASN A 105 -7.84 6.42 1.96
C ASN A 105 -9.25 6.99 1.88
N TYR A 106 -9.35 8.30 1.93
CA TYR A 106 -10.52 9.08 1.61
C TYR A 106 -10.18 10.04 0.48
N TYR A 107 -10.90 9.94 -0.63
CA TYR A 107 -10.78 10.81 -1.79
C TYR A 107 -11.99 11.73 -1.82
N PRO A 108 -11.85 12.99 -1.37
CA PRO A 108 -12.92 13.97 -1.33
C PRO A 108 -13.27 14.49 -2.73
N LEU A 109 -14.41 15.17 -2.83
CA LEU A 109 -14.85 15.88 -4.07
C LEU A 109 -14.13 17.22 -4.27
N SER A 110 -13.56 17.78 -3.20
CA SER A 110 -12.84 19.06 -3.21
C SER A 110 -11.63 18.98 -2.28
N ASP A 111 -10.72 19.93 -2.45
CA ASP A 111 -9.51 20.01 -1.62
C ASP A 111 -9.88 20.10 -0.12
N PRO A 112 -9.35 19.20 0.73
CA PRO A 112 -9.61 19.21 2.17
C PRO A 112 -8.88 20.36 2.90
N LEU A 113 -7.86 20.96 2.27
CA LEU A 113 -7.10 22.06 2.86
C LEU A 113 -7.85 23.38 2.74
N SER A 114 -7.76 24.23 3.75
CA SER A 114 -8.21 25.61 3.71
C SER A 114 -7.43 26.41 2.66
N THR A 115 -8.00 27.52 2.18
CA THR A 115 -7.33 28.42 1.22
C THR A 115 -5.94 28.86 1.71
N ALA A 116 -5.81 29.17 2.99
CA ALA A 116 -4.53 29.55 3.58
C ALA A 116 -3.49 28.41 3.56
N GLU A 117 -3.91 27.16 3.79
CA GLU A 117 -3.02 26.01 3.72
C GLU A 117 -2.61 25.69 2.28
N GLN A 118 -3.50 25.88 1.32
CA GLN A 118 -3.22 25.68 -0.10
C GLN A 118 -2.11 26.60 -0.62
N THR A 119 -1.99 27.81 -0.10
CA THR A 119 -0.92 28.75 -0.52
C THR A 119 0.47 28.35 -0.06
N THR A 120 0.57 27.51 0.97
CA THR A 120 1.84 27.05 1.59
C THR A 120 2.18 25.61 1.27
N THR A 121 1.37 24.93 0.44
CA THR A 121 1.58 23.53 0.05
C THR A 121 1.69 23.40 -1.47
N PRO A 122 2.33 22.34 -2.00
CA PRO A 122 2.34 22.08 -3.43
C PRO A 122 0.93 22.03 -4.03
N SER A 123 0.81 22.41 -5.31
CA SER A 123 -0.45 22.36 -6.03
C SER A 123 -0.97 20.92 -6.16
N LEU A 124 -2.30 20.80 -6.31
CA LEU A 124 -2.92 19.51 -6.61
C LEU A 124 -2.47 18.98 -7.97
N GLY A 125 -2.19 17.70 -8.03
CA GLY A 125 -1.95 16.97 -9.27
C GLY A 125 -3.25 16.72 -10.04
N ALA A 126 -3.10 16.26 -11.28
CA ALA A 126 -4.23 15.91 -12.15
C ALA A 126 -4.93 14.60 -11.73
N GLN A 127 -4.38 13.86 -10.77
CA GLN A 127 -4.90 12.59 -10.26
C GLN A 127 -5.24 12.71 -8.78
N ALA A 128 -6.23 11.93 -8.32
CA ALA A 128 -6.50 11.80 -6.89
C ALA A 128 -5.38 11.03 -6.16
N LEU A 129 -4.73 10.10 -6.88
CA LEU A 129 -3.46 9.48 -6.52
C LEU A 129 -2.64 9.29 -7.79
N GLY A 130 -1.46 9.87 -7.84
CA GLY A 130 -0.55 9.79 -8.98
C GLY A 130 -0.10 8.36 -9.27
N GLN A 131 0.37 8.11 -10.50
CA GLN A 131 0.82 6.78 -10.90
C GLN A 131 2.06 6.32 -10.13
N HIS A 132 1.99 5.11 -9.59
CA HIS A 132 3.05 4.48 -8.80
C HIS A 132 2.92 2.95 -8.80
N THR A 133 3.91 2.27 -8.25
CA THR A 133 3.88 0.87 -7.83
C THR A 133 3.94 0.79 -6.32
N ASP A 134 3.43 -0.29 -5.72
CA ASP A 134 3.58 -0.54 -4.30
C ASP A 134 4.93 -1.19 -4.01
N PRO A 135 5.62 -0.81 -2.92
CA PRO A 135 6.95 -1.34 -2.63
C PRO A 135 6.96 -2.79 -2.15
N GLY A 136 5.88 -3.26 -1.49
CA GLY A 136 5.81 -4.52 -0.77
C GLY A 136 5.79 -5.78 -1.63
N VAL A 137 5.42 -6.89 -1.00
CA VAL A 137 5.23 -8.20 -1.65
C VAL A 137 3.95 -8.18 -2.50
N LEU A 138 2.86 -7.89 -1.84
CA LEU A 138 1.54 -7.72 -2.46
C LEU A 138 0.70 -6.73 -1.66
N THR A 139 -0.32 -6.18 -2.31
CA THR A 139 -1.34 -5.34 -1.68
C THR A 139 -2.70 -6.00 -1.81
N LEU A 140 -3.44 -6.05 -0.71
CA LEU A 140 -4.86 -6.40 -0.69
C LEU A 140 -5.67 -5.11 -0.58
N LEU A 141 -6.45 -4.78 -1.60
CA LEU A 141 -7.22 -3.55 -1.63
C LEU A 141 -8.71 -3.82 -1.51
N LEU A 142 -9.29 -3.43 -0.39
CA LEU A 142 -10.72 -3.26 -0.24
C LEU A 142 -11.11 -1.87 -0.75
N GLN A 143 -12.12 -1.76 -1.61
CA GLN A 143 -12.61 -0.49 -2.13
C GLN A 143 -14.14 -0.43 -2.13
N ASP A 144 -14.69 0.78 -2.10
CA ASP A 144 -16.12 1.01 -2.27
C ASP A 144 -16.56 0.88 -3.74
N ASP A 145 -17.83 1.17 -4.01
CA ASP A 145 -18.47 1.08 -5.33
C ASP A 145 -18.21 2.28 -6.25
N THR A 146 -17.39 3.26 -5.82
CA THR A 146 -17.20 4.51 -6.56
C THR A 146 -16.35 4.33 -7.83
N GLY A 147 -15.39 3.39 -7.82
CA GLY A 147 -14.46 3.18 -8.92
C GLY A 147 -13.28 4.17 -8.94
N GLY A 148 -12.73 4.44 -10.12
CA GLY A 148 -11.61 5.37 -10.32
C GLY A 148 -10.21 4.77 -10.22
N LEU A 149 -10.06 3.54 -9.69
CA LEU A 149 -8.79 2.82 -9.74
C LEU A 149 -8.49 2.40 -11.18
N GLN A 150 -7.26 2.65 -11.63
CA GLN A 150 -6.76 2.22 -12.94
C GLN A 150 -5.41 1.50 -12.77
N THR A 151 -5.19 0.46 -13.58
CA THR A 151 -3.88 -0.18 -13.74
C THR A 151 -3.39 -0.03 -15.17
N TYR A 152 -2.07 -0.03 -15.37
CA TYR A 152 -1.49 0.09 -16.70
C TYR A 152 -1.21 -1.30 -17.29
N SER A 153 -1.74 -1.52 -18.48
CA SER A 153 -1.47 -2.70 -19.30
C SER A 153 -0.63 -2.30 -20.52
N LEU A 154 0.42 -3.07 -20.81
CA LEU A 154 1.23 -2.83 -22.02
C LEU A 154 0.41 -2.92 -23.31
N LYS A 155 -0.64 -3.76 -23.33
CA LYS A 155 -1.50 -3.95 -24.49
C LYS A 155 -2.57 -2.87 -24.64
N ASN A 156 -3.18 -2.46 -23.51
CA ASN A 156 -4.41 -1.65 -23.52
C ASN A 156 -4.22 -0.25 -22.92
N GLY A 157 -3.01 0.10 -22.45
CA GLY A 157 -2.79 1.34 -21.70
C GLY A 157 -3.47 1.30 -20.33
N TRP A 158 -4.03 2.40 -19.88
CA TRP A 158 -4.75 2.51 -18.61
C TRP A 158 -6.11 1.82 -18.67
N VAL A 159 -6.32 0.86 -17.80
CA VAL A 159 -7.55 0.06 -17.69
C VAL A 159 -8.22 0.32 -16.35
N ASP A 160 -9.52 0.55 -16.35
CA ASP A 160 -10.31 0.72 -15.13
C ASP A 160 -10.50 -0.62 -14.40
N ILE A 161 -10.22 -0.63 -13.11
CA ILE A 161 -10.54 -1.75 -12.22
C ILE A 161 -11.91 -1.49 -11.61
N GLN A 162 -12.92 -2.13 -12.18
CA GLN A 162 -14.30 -1.96 -11.71
C GLN A 162 -14.49 -2.58 -10.32
N PRO A 163 -15.13 -1.87 -9.39
CA PRO A 163 -15.51 -2.46 -8.12
C PRO A 163 -16.48 -3.64 -8.32
N SER A 164 -16.27 -4.70 -7.56
CA SER A 164 -17.18 -5.84 -7.51
C SER A 164 -17.54 -6.15 -6.05
N PRO A 165 -18.82 -6.23 -5.70
CA PRO A 165 -19.23 -6.51 -4.32
C PRO A 165 -18.61 -7.79 -3.77
N GLY A 166 -18.11 -7.74 -2.55
CA GLY A 166 -17.50 -8.90 -1.88
C GLY A 166 -16.11 -9.30 -2.41
N SER A 167 -15.50 -8.50 -3.30
CA SER A 167 -14.17 -8.77 -3.83
C SER A 167 -13.09 -7.92 -3.16
N ILE A 168 -11.86 -8.43 -3.20
CA ILE A 168 -10.63 -7.71 -2.85
C ILE A 168 -9.76 -7.68 -4.11
N VAL A 169 -9.24 -6.52 -4.49
CA VAL A 169 -8.25 -6.40 -5.55
C VAL A 169 -6.89 -6.78 -4.98
N VAL A 170 -6.16 -7.64 -5.70
CA VAL A 170 -4.80 -8.04 -5.33
C VAL A 170 -3.83 -7.56 -6.40
N ASN A 171 -2.76 -6.88 -6.01
CA ASN A 171 -1.66 -6.54 -6.90
C ASN A 171 -0.32 -6.91 -6.29
N LEU A 172 0.64 -7.24 -7.14
CA LEU A 172 2.02 -7.50 -6.76
C LEU A 172 2.79 -6.18 -6.65
N GLY A 173 3.70 -6.13 -5.70
CA GLY A 173 4.57 -4.98 -5.48
C GLY A 173 6.02 -5.23 -5.94
N ASP A 174 6.88 -4.21 -5.74
CA ASP A 174 8.26 -4.21 -6.20
C ASP A 174 9.10 -5.36 -5.60
N ALA A 175 8.85 -5.73 -4.33
CA ALA A 175 9.55 -6.87 -3.71
C ALA A 175 9.28 -8.17 -4.47
N MET A 176 8.04 -8.43 -4.88
CA MET A 176 7.69 -9.61 -5.68
C MET A 176 8.34 -9.55 -7.06
N GLN A 177 8.38 -8.38 -7.69
CA GLN A 177 9.06 -8.21 -8.98
C GLN A 177 10.55 -8.55 -8.89
N VAL A 178 11.24 -8.08 -7.84
CA VAL A 178 12.65 -8.39 -7.60
C VAL A 178 12.85 -9.89 -7.34
N TRP A 179 12.05 -10.48 -6.46
CA TRP A 179 12.17 -11.91 -6.14
C TRP A 179 11.94 -12.81 -7.34
N THR A 180 10.99 -12.48 -8.19
CA THR A 180 10.70 -13.25 -9.41
C THR A 180 11.58 -12.87 -10.59
N ASN A 181 12.64 -12.08 -10.35
CA ASN A 181 13.59 -11.63 -11.38
C ASN A 181 12.89 -11.09 -12.62
N ASP A 182 11.93 -10.18 -12.43
CA ASP A 182 11.12 -9.55 -13.47
C ASP A 182 10.07 -10.44 -14.17
N THR A 183 9.94 -11.71 -13.80
CA THR A 183 8.90 -12.59 -14.36
C THR A 183 7.50 -12.06 -14.06
N TYR A 184 7.28 -11.54 -12.86
CA TYR A 184 6.04 -10.89 -12.45
C TYR A 184 6.30 -9.44 -12.09
N LYS A 185 5.69 -8.52 -12.83
CA LYS A 185 5.91 -7.07 -12.66
C LYS A 185 5.03 -6.51 -11.55
N ALA A 186 5.57 -5.55 -10.81
CA ALA A 186 4.77 -4.68 -9.96
C ALA A 186 3.73 -3.92 -10.79
N ALA A 187 2.50 -3.88 -10.30
CA ALA A 187 1.40 -3.27 -11.03
C ALA A 187 1.46 -1.74 -10.94
N LEU A 188 1.78 -1.08 -12.05
CA LEU A 188 1.67 0.38 -12.14
C LEU A 188 0.19 0.77 -12.10
N HIS A 189 -0.20 1.60 -11.13
CA HIS A 189 -1.59 2.00 -10.92
C HIS A 189 -1.73 3.46 -10.48
N ARG A 190 -2.95 3.98 -10.58
CA ARG A 190 -3.33 5.36 -10.19
C ARG A 190 -4.80 5.43 -9.81
N VAL A 191 -5.22 6.55 -9.22
CA VAL A 191 -6.64 6.81 -8.94
C VAL A 191 -7.05 8.12 -9.61
N ARG A 192 -8.10 8.06 -10.45
CA ARG A 192 -8.69 9.26 -11.07
C ARG A 192 -9.44 10.09 -10.03
N PRO A 193 -9.55 11.41 -10.21
CA PRO A 193 -10.41 12.24 -9.39
C PRO A 193 -11.87 11.75 -9.45
N VAL A 194 -12.57 11.83 -8.33
CA VAL A 194 -13.99 11.51 -8.23
C VAL A 194 -14.82 12.80 -8.29
N HIS A 195 -15.99 12.76 -8.96
CA HIS A 195 -16.78 13.97 -9.20
C HIS A 195 -18.22 13.89 -8.68
N LYS A 196 -18.72 12.68 -8.39
CA LYS A 196 -20.11 12.47 -7.98
C LYS A 196 -20.26 12.08 -6.52
N LYS A 197 -19.34 11.27 -6.02
CA LYS A 197 -19.35 10.68 -4.69
C LYS A 197 -17.91 10.53 -4.22
N ALA A 198 -17.65 10.87 -2.97
CA ALA A 198 -16.35 10.63 -2.37
C ALA A 198 -16.03 9.12 -2.37
N ARG A 199 -14.76 8.76 -2.54
CA ARG A 199 -14.31 7.38 -2.60
C ARG A 199 -13.58 7.00 -1.33
N PHE A 200 -13.79 5.77 -0.89
CA PHE A 200 -13.05 5.13 0.19
C PHE A 200 -12.31 3.88 -0.31
N SER A 201 -11.10 3.69 0.15
CA SER A 201 -10.40 2.42 -0.06
C SER A 201 -9.44 2.13 1.08
N THR A 202 -9.19 0.84 1.30
CA THR A 202 -8.39 0.36 2.43
C THR A 202 -7.39 -0.68 1.91
N PRO A 203 -6.21 -0.25 1.43
CA PRO A 203 -5.13 -1.17 1.12
C PRO A 203 -4.47 -1.70 2.41
N TYR A 204 -4.17 -2.99 2.41
CA TYR A 204 -3.24 -3.66 3.29
C TYR A 204 -1.96 -3.95 2.52
N PHE A 205 -0.87 -3.29 2.86
CA PHE A 205 0.44 -3.47 2.26
C PHE A 205 1.19 -4.58 2.99
N PHE A 206 1.33 -5.73 2.36
CA PHE A 206 2.07 -6.86 2.90
C PHE A 206 3.54 -6.73 2.52
N ASN A 207 4.36 -6.37 3.50
CA ASN A 207 5.76 -5.99 3.31
C ASN A 207 6.72 -7.08 3.78
N PRO A 208 7.92 -7.19 3.20
CA PRO A 208 8.99 -8.02 3.76
C PRO A 208 9.40 -7.56 5.16
N GLY A 209 9.99 -8.44 5.95
CA GLY A 209 10.59 -8.06 7.23
C GLY A 209 11.75 -7.07 7.05
N ASN A 210 12.02 -6.23 8.05
CA ASN A 210 13.07 -5.20 7.98
C ASN A 210 14.44 -5.73 7.55
N ASP A 211 14.81 -6.92 8.02
CA ASP A 211 16.10 -7.55 7.72
C ASP A 211 16.05 -8.49 6.51
N ALA A 212 14.91 -8.60 5.85
CA ALA A 212 14.76 -9.43 4.67
C ALA A 212 15.70 -8.95 3.56
N VAL A 213 16.42 -9.89 2.97
CA VAL A 213 17.27 -9.65 1.79
C VAL A 213 16.44 -9.94 0.55
N LEU A 214 16.22 -8.92 -0.28
CA LEU A 214 15.60 -9.07 -1.58
C LEU A 214 16.69 -9.52 -2.56
N LYS A 215 16.55 -10.78 -3.02
CA LYS A 215 17.48 -11.41 -3.95
C LYS A 215 16.68 -12.09 -5.05
N PRO A 216 17.01 -11.85 -6.34
CA PRO A 216 16.36 -12.58 -7.43
C PRO A 216 16.48 -14.10 -7.28
N LEU A 217 15.36 -14.79 -7.39
CA LEU A 217 15.29 -16.24 -7.47
C LEU A 217 15.42 -16.63 -8.95
N THR A 218 16.65 -16.80 -9.42
CA THR A 218 16.95 -17.09 -10.83
C THR A 218 16.35 -18.41 -11.32
N GLN A 219 15.96 -19.29 -10.39
CA GLN A 219 15.22 -20.53 -10.71
C GLN A 219 13.80 -20.23 -11.26
N LEU A 220 13.28 -19.01 -11.06
CA LEU A 220 11.97 -18.58 -11.55
C LEU A 220 12.03 -17.84 -12.88
N SER A 221 13.22 -17.70 -13.48
CA SER A 221 13.42 -16.97 -14.74
C SER A 221 14.47 -17.66 -15.61
N ASP A 222 14.38 -17.51 -16.92
CA ASP A 222 15.29 -18.14 -17.90
C ASP A 222 16.60 -17.32 -18.10
N GLY A 223 16.96 -16.42 -17.19
CA GLY A 223 18.07 -15.51 -17.38
C GLY A 223 18.90 -15.23 -16.13
N PRO A 224 19.99 -14.47 -16.27
CA PRO A 224 20.78 -14.02 -15.13
C PRO A 224 19.98 -13.08 -14.23
N ALA A 225 20.47 -12.87 -13.00
CA ALA A 225 19.86 -11.92 -12.07
C ALA A 225 19.84 -10.51 -12.66
N VAL A 226 18.65 -9.91 -12.77
CA VAL A 226 18.43 -8.54 -13.26
C VAL A 226 18.72 -7.52 -12.15
N TYR A 227 18.58 -7.92 -10.90
CA TYR A 227 18.79 -7.06 -9.73
C TYR A 227 19.97 -7.54 -8.90
N GLN A 228 20.66 -6.59 -8.26
CA GLN A 228 21.55 -6.88 -7.15
C GLN A 228 20.74 -7.13 -5.89
N SER A 229 21.28 -7.95 -4.97
CA SER A 229 20.63 -8.19 -3.67
C SER A 229 20.74 -6.95 -2.78
N PHE A 230 19.67 -6.61 -2.07
CA PHE A 230 19.63 -5.50 -1.12
C PHE A 230 18.70 -5.81 0.06
N LYS A 231 18.87 -5.08 1.17
CA LYS A 231 17.99 -5.21 2.33
C LYS A 231 16.72 -4.38 2.14
N TRP A 232 15.59 -4.94 2.55
CA TRP A 232 14.30 -4.24 2.51
C TRP A 232 14.31 -2.88 3.19
N ARG A 233 14.89 -2.81 4.41
CA ARG A 233 14.99 -1.55 5.15
C ARG A 233 15.69 -0.43 4.40
N ASP A 234 16.73 -0.76 3.61
CA ASP A 234 17.51 0.23 2.87
C ASP A 234 16.71 0.72 1.66
N TYR A 235 15.99 -0.18 1.00
CA TYR A 235 15.09 0.15 -0.10
C TYR A 235 13.98 1.11 0.33
N ILE A 236 13.29 0.80 1.43
CA ILE A 236 12.19 1.63 1.94
C ILE A 236 12.69 3.01 2.37
N LYS A 237 13.85 3.12 3.02
CA LYS A 237 14.44 4.41 3.40
C LYS A 237 14.80 5.28 2.21
N ALA A 238 15.23 4.70 1.09
CA ALA A 238 15.57 5.44 -0.11
C ALA A 238 14.32 5.89 -0.91
N ARG A 239 13.16 5.30 -0.64
CA ARG A 239 11.91 5.58 -1.35
C ARG A 239 11.03 6.63 -0.62
N VAL A 240 11.24 6.87 0.65
CA VAL A 240 10.61 7.89 1.48
C VAL A 240 11.44 9.17 1.47
#